data_41940e933c55c582e94e2e48fbb54698
#
_entry.id   41940e933c55c582e94e2e48fbb54698
#
_cell.length_a   1.000
_cell.length_b   1.000
_cell.length_c   1.000
_cell.angle_alpha   90.00
_cell.angle_beta   90.00
_cell.angle_gamma   90.00
#
_symmetry.space_group_name_H-M   'P 1'
#
loop_
_entity.id
_entity.type
_entity.pdbx_description
1 polymer ?
#
loop_
_entity_poly.entity_id
_entity_poly.type
_entity_poly.pdbx_seq_one_letter_code
_entity_poly.pdbx_strand_id
1 'polypeptide(L)'
;MIAILGAMREEVAPLLERIEDYKEVKHANNVFYLANFGGKELVIAYSKIGKVNAALTASAMIEKFGADKLLFTGVAGALNPNLKIGDMLYATSLVQHDVDITAFGHPHGYVPETSIFIKSDDALNALASSVAAEKGIELKGGIIATGDQFICDNAKKEWLKATFKADAAEMEGASVALVCESLGVPFFVLRAISDEAGGSAEFDFDKFLQDSANVSAQFMLAMIERL
;
A
#
# COMPACT_ATOMS: atom_id res chain seq x y z
N MET A 1 -14.57 -2.83 -12.34
CA MET A 1 -13.11 -3.08 -12.61
C MET A 1 -12.33 -2.91 -11.33
N ILE A 2 -11.37 -3.79 -11.02
CA ILE A 2 -10.55 -3.73 -9.81
C ILE A 2 -9.19 -3.12 -10.16
N ALA A 3 -8.77 -2.08 -9.45
CA ALA A 3 -7.43 -1.54 -9.54
C ALA A 3 -6.46 -2.31 -8.65
N ILE A 4 -5.29 -2.67 -9.18
CA ILE A 4 -4.17 -3.23 -8.41
C ILE A 4 -2.97 -2.33 -8.61
N LEU A 5 -2.54 -1.70 -7.53
CA LEU A 5 -1.44 -0.74 -7.52
C LEU A 5 -0.24 -1.29 -6.75
N GLY A 6 0.95 -1.08 -7.28
CA GLY A 6 2.23 -1.15 -6.56
C GLY A 6 2.95 0.18 -6.67
N ALA A 7 3.99 0.42 -5.91
CA ALA A 7 4.85 1.60 -6.07
C ALA A 7 5.97 1.31 -7.08
N MET A 8 6.51 0.11 -7.07
CA MET A 8 7.66 -0.30 -7.85
C MET A 8 7.30 -1.42 -8.84
N ARG A 9 8.12 -1.54 -9.89
CA ARG A 9 7.96 -2.61 -10.88
C ARG A 9 8.06 -3.99 -10.24
N GLU A 10 8.95 -4.16 -9.31
CA GLU A 10 9.21 -5.39 -8.56
C GLU A 10 7.99 -5.88 -7.79
N GLU A 11 7.14 -4.96 -7.31
CA GLU A 11 5.90 -5.28 -6.58
C GLU A 11 4.77 -5.74 -7.51
N VAL A 12 4.81 -5.35 -8.77
CA VAL A 12 3.75 -5.63 -9.76
C VAL A 12 4.14 -6.76 -10.72
N ALA A 13 5.43 -6.93 -11.02
CA ALA A 13 5.92 -7.95 -11.94
C ALA A 13 5.42 -9.37 -11.59
N PRO A 14 5.44 -9.83 -10.33
CA PRO A 14 4.95 -11.16 -9.98
C PRO A 14 3.44 -11.36 -10.22
N LEU A 15 2.65 -10.28 -10.22
CA LEU A 15 1.23 -10.32 -10.61
C LEU A 15 1.09 -10.53 -12.12
N LEU A 16 1.81 -9.73 -12.90
CA LEU A 16 1.77 -9.78 -14.37
C LEU A 16 2.28 -11.12 -14.91
N GLU A 17 3.31 -11.71 -14.29
CA GLU A 17 3.82 -13.03 -14.63
C GLU A 17 2.78 -14.16 -14.44
N ARG A 18 1.87 -14.02 -13.46
CA ARG A 18 0.82 -15.02 -13.18
C ARG A 18 -0.44 -14.81 -13.98
N ILE A 19 -0.70 -13.58 -14.43
CA ILE A 19 -1.88 -13.23 -15.22
C ILE A 19 -1.63 -13.51 -16.70
N GLU A 20 -0.38 -13.38 -17.18
CA GLU A 20 0.14 -13.67 -18.53
C GLU A 20 -0.51 -12.89 -19.67
N ASP A 21 -1.85 -12.78 -19.72
CA ASP A 21 -2.60 -12.11 -20.79
C ASP A 21 -3.10 -10.73 -20.33
N TYR A 22 -2.46 -9.67 -20.84
CA TYR A 22 -2.85 -8.29 -20.57
C TYR A 22 -2.57 -7.37 -21.75
N LYS A 23 -3.31 -6.26 -21.81
CA LYS A 23 -3.12 -5.19 -22.78
C LYS A 23 -2.47 -3.98 -22.10
N GLU A 24 -1.38 -3.49 -22.67
CA GLU A 24 -0.74 -2.25 -22.21
C GLU A 24 -1.45 -1.01 -22.75
N VAL A 25 -1.71 -0.05 -21.88
CA VAL A 25 -2.26 1.26 -22.21
C VAL A 25 -1.39 2.35 -21.58
N LYS A 26 -0.82 3.23 -22.41
CA LYS A 26 -0.02 4.37 -21.94
C LYS A 26 -0.93 5.54 -21.58
N HIS A 27 -0.74 6.12 -20.41
CA HIS A 27 -1.46 7.32 -19.95
C HIS A 27 -0.67 8.03 -18.85
N ALA A 28 -0.71 9.37 -18.82
CA ALA A 28 -0.09 10.22 -17.79
C ALA A 28 1.37 9.82 -17.47
N ASN A 29 2.17 9.59 -18.52
CA ASN A 29 3.57 9.14 -18.43
C ASN A 29 3.76 7.83 -17.62
N ASN A 30 2.73 6.96 -17.63
CA ASN A 30 2.75 5.66 -17.01
C ASN A 30 2.18 4.58 -17.96
N VAL A 31 2.35 3.30 -17.59
CA VAL A 31 1.78 2.15 -18.30
C VAL A 31 0.79 1.48 -17.37
N PHE A 32 -0.40 1.21 -17.91
CA PHE A 32 -1.47 0.48 -17.24
C PHE A 32 -1.71 -0.84 -17.98
N TYR A 33 -1.81 -1.92 -17.23
CA TYR A 33 -2.02 -3.26 -17.75
C TYR A 33 -3.49 -3.65 -17.52
N LEU A 34 -4.25 -3.76 -18.61
CA LEU A 34 -5.64 -4.20 -18.55
C LEU A 34 -5.69 -5.71 -18.73
N ALA A 35 -6.27 -6.41 -17.78
CA ALA A 35 -6.28 -7.86 -17.73
C ALA A 35 -7.66 -8.40 -17.31
N ASN A 36 -7.84 -9.71 -17.45
CA ASN A 36 -8.94 -10.45 -16.82
C ASN A 36 -8.35 -11.58 -15.99
N PHE A 37 -8.79 -11.70 -14.74
CA PHE A 37 -8.37 -12.77 -13.85
C PHE A 37 -9.56 -13.27 -13.03
N GLY A 38 -9.81 -14.57 -13.05
CA GLY A 38 -10.97 -15.15 -12.35
C GLY A 38 -12.32 -14.58 -12.80
N GLY A 39 -12.44 -14.13 -14.06
CA GLY A 39 -13.65 -13.50 -14.59
C GLY A 39 -13.84 -12.02 -14.18
N LYS A 40 -12.83 -11.41 -13.58
CA LYS A 40 -12.86 -10.01 -13.13
C LYS A 40 -11.95 -9.15 -13.99
N GLU A 41 -12.45 -7.99 -14.39
CA GLU A 41 -11.66 -6.99 -15.11
C GLU A 41 -10.72 -6.27 -14.13
N LEU A 42 -9.45 -6.21 -14.51
CA LEU A 42 -8.38 -5.60 -13.73
C LEU A 42 -7.73 -4.46 -14.49
N VAL A 43 -7.33 -3.41 -13.76
CA VAL A 43 -6.33 -2.44 -14.17
C VAL A 43 -5.16 -2.51 -13.20
N ILE A 44 -3.97 -2.80 -13.70
CA ILE A 44 -2.76 -3.00 -12.88
C ILE A 44 -1.75 -1.94 -13.29
N ALA A 45 -1.07 -1.33 -12.33
CA ALA A 45 0.02 -0.39 -12.59
C ALA A 45 0.99 -0.33 -11.42
N TYR A 46 2.22 0.13 -11.68
CA TYR A 46 3.08 0.64 -10.62
C TYR A 46 3.17 2.16 -10.74
N SER A 47 3.11 2.85 -9.60
CA SER A 47 3.03 4.31 -9.59
C SER A 47 4.36 5.02 -9.80
N LYS A 48 5.47 4.40 -9.48
CA LYS A 48 6.74 4.97 -9.05
C LYS A 48 6.65 5.44 -7.59
N ILE A 49 7.81 5.62 -6.97
CA ILE A 49 7.92 5.96 -5.54
C ILE A 49 7.37 7.37 -5.27
N GLY A 50 6.73 7.52 -4.10
CA GLY A 50 6.33 8.79 -3.52
C GLY A 50 4.86 9.15 -3.72
N LYS A 51 4.37 9.98 -2.81
CA LYS A 51 2.95 10.34 -2.66
C LYS A 51 2.32 10.92 -3.91
N VAL A 52 3.02 11.80 -4.61
CA VAL A 52 2.49 12.47 -5.82
C VAL A 52 2.27 11.47 -6.96
N ASN A 53 3.25 10.59 -7.20
CA ASN A 53 3.15 9.56 -8.24
C ASN A 53 2.02 8.57 -7.92
N ALA A 54 1.91 8.16 -6.66
CA ALA A 54 0.89 7.23 -6.20
C ALA A 54 -0.53 7.82 -6.33
N ALA A 55 -0.72 9.06 -5.89
CA ALA A 55 -2.00 9.76 -6.02
C ALA A 55 -2.41 9.93 -7.49
N LEU A 56 -1.48 10.36 -8.37
CA LEU A 56 -1.76 10.52 -9.80
C LEU A 56 -2.17 9.20 -10.45
N THR A 57 -1.48 8.10 -10.10
CA THR A 57 -1.78 6.79 -10.67
C THR A 57 -3.10 6.25 -10.17
N ALA A 58 -3.38 6.34 -8.87
CA ALA A 58 -4.66 5.93 -8.28
C ALA A 58 -5.84 6.71 -8.89
N SER A 59 -5.71 8.04 -9.00
CA SER A 59 -6.71 8.88 -9.69
C SER A 59 -6.96 8.41 -11.12
N ALA A 60 -5.90 8.13 -11.90
CA ALA A 60 -6.06 7.64 -13.27
C ALA A 60 -6.75 6.27 -13.32
N MET A 61 -6.46 5.36 -12.38
CA MET A 61 -7.11 4.06 -12.31
C MET A 61 -8.62 4.19 -12.04
N ILE A 62 -9.01 5.11 -11.20
CA ILE A 62 -10.41 5.36 -10.86
C ILE A 62 -11.12 6.14 -11.97
N GLU A 63 -10.63 7.33 -12.29
CA GLU A 63 -11.33 8.28 -13.17
C GLU A 63 -11.29 7.90 -14.66
N LYS A 64 -10.15 7.37 -15.14
CA LYS A 64 -9.99 7.02 -16.55
C LYS A 64 -10.39 5.59 -16.86
N PHE A 65 -10.02 4.64 -15.98
CA PHE A 65 -10.26 3.22 -16.23
C PHE A 65 -11.51 2.69 -15.53
N GLY A 66 -12.15 3.48 -14.67
CA GLY A 66 -13.41 3.13 -14.03
C GLY A 66 -13.25 2.10 -12.92
N ALA A 67 -12.12 2.10 -12.22
CA ALA A 67 -11.97 1.20 -11.07
C ALA A 67 -12.96 1.56 -9.95
N ASP A 68 -13.69 0.57 -9.46
CA ASP A 68 -14.69 0.69 -8.40
C ASP A 68 -14.20 0.19 -7.03
N LYS A 69 -12.98 -0.36 -6.98
CA LYS A 69 -12.21 -0.68 -5.77
C LYS A 69 -10.72 -0.70 -6.07
N LEU A 70 -9.91 -0.39 -5.08
CA LEU A 70 -8.45 -0.34 -5.23
C LEU A 70 -7.76 -1.22 -4.20
N LEU A 71 -6.92 -2.13 -4.66
CA LEU A 71 -6.03 -2.96 -3.86
C LEU A 71 -4.60 -2.47 -4.07
N PHE A 72 -3.95 -2.05 -3.00
CA PHE A 72 -2.58 -1.57 -3.05
C PHE A 72 -1.64 -2.55 -2.35
N THR A 73 -0.71 -3.12 -3.10
CA THR A 73 0.30 -4.06 -2.61
C THR A 73 1.68 -3.42 -2.59
N GLY A 74 2.54 -3.87 -1.70
CA GLY A 74 3.91 -3.39 -1.63
C GLY A 74 4.64 -3.83 -0.38
N VAL A 75 5.77 -3.17 -0.12
CA VAL A 75 6.61 -3.43 1.05
C VAL A 75 6.60 -2.25 2.01
N ALA A 76 7.02 -2.48 3.26
CA ALA A 76 7.15 -1.44 4.28
C ALA A 76 8.22 -1.80 5.31
N GLY A 77 8.82 -0.78 5.92
CA GLY A 77 9.69 -0.92 7.08
C GLY A 77 8.90 -1.07 8.38
N ALA A 78 9.29 -2.04 9.21
CA ALA A 78 8.63 -2.28 10.50
C ALA A 78 8.98 -1.21 11.53
N LEU A 79 7.96 -0.57 12.09
CA LEU A 79 8.09 0.29 13.26
C LEU A 79 7.78 -0.48 14.56
N ASN A 80 6.76 -1.33 14.53
CA ASN A 80 6.39 -2.18 15.66
C ASN A 80 7.42 -3.32 15.84
N PRO A 81 8.02 -3.49 17.04
CA PRO A 81 9.03 -4.51 17.28
C PRO A 81 8.52 -5.96 17.21
N ASN A 82 7.21 -6.16 17.18
CA ASN A 82 6.58 -7.46 16.99
C ASN A 82 6.40 -7.84 15.51
N LEU A 83 6.75 -6.95 14.58
CA LEU A 83 6.79 -7.23 13.16
C LEU A 83 8.21 -7.62 12.74
N LYS A 84 8.33 -8.67 11.96
CA LYS A 84 9.58 -9.20 11.43
C LYS A 84 9.57 -9.15 9.91
N ILE A 85 10.74 -9.15 9.32
CA ILE A 85 10.89 -9.30 7.85
C ILE A 85 10.15 -10.56 7.39
N GLY A 86 9.31 -10.39 6.37
CA GLY A 86 8.43 -11.42 5.84
C GLY A 86 7.01 -11.46 6.44
N ASP A 87 6.76 -10.76 7.57
CA ASP A 87 5.40 -10.62 8.10
C ASP A 87 4.52 -9.82 7.13
N MET A 88 3.22 -10.15 7.11
CA MET A 88 2.22 -9.43 6.33
C MET A 88 1.37 -8.53 7.22
N LEU A 89 1.23 -7.28 6.80
CA LEU A 89 0.45 -6.26 7.47
C LEU A 89 -0.57 -5.66 6.50
N TYR A 90 -1.84 -5.56 6.90
CA TYR A 90 -2.79 -4.70 6.20
C TYR A 90 -3.05 -3.41 6.98
N ALA A 91 -3.27 -2.32 6.27
CA ALA A 91 -3.61 -1.07 6.91
C ALA A 91 -5.04 -1.10 7.46
N THR A 92 -5.21 -0.88 8.76
CA THR A 92 -6.52 -0.52 9.33
C THR A 92 -6.80 0.97 9.15
N SER A 93 -5.73 1.77 9.17
CA SER A 93 -5.73 3.17 8.79
C SER A 93 -4.34 3.63 8.36
N LEU A 94 -4.30 4.76 7.64
CA LEU A 94 -3.07 5.36 7.14
C LEU A 94 -2.99 6.83 7.55
N VAL A 95 -1.76 7.34 7.73
CA VAL A 95 -1.50 8.74 8.08
C VAL A 95 -0.34 9.30 7.28
N GLN A 96 -0.45 10.56 6.83
CA GLN A 96 0.66 11.28 6.20
C GLN A 96 1.55 11.91 7.29
N HIS A 97 2.65 11.23 7.66
CA HIS A 97 3.49 11.64 8.78
C HIS A 97 4.36 12.87 8.51
N ASP A 98 4.57 13.21 7.26
CA ASP A 98 5.40 14.32 6.81
C ASP A 98 4.61 15.62 6.54
N VAL A 99 3.29 15.59 6.72
CA VAL A 99 2.47 16.80 6.72
C VAL A 99 2.63 17.49 8.08
N ASP A 100 3.18 18.68 8.06
CA ASP A 100 3.43 19.48 9.26
C ASP A 100 2.93 20.91 9.10
N ILE A 101 1.83 21.21 9.76
CA ILE A 101 1.28 22.57 9.93
C ILE A 101 1.14 22.92 11.42
N THR A 102 2.01 22.35 12.25
CA THR A 102 2.01 22.60 13.71
C THR A 102 2.26 24.05 14.07
N ALA A 103 2.93 24.81 13.20
CA ALA A 103 3.09 26.25 13.33
C ALA A 103 1.74 27.02 13.44
N PHE A 104 0.65 26.43 12.95
CA PHE A 104 -0.72 26.95 13.07
C PHE A 104 -1.50 26.31 14.22
N GLY A 105 -0.85 25.55 15.10
CA GLY A 105 -1.49 24.90 16.26
C GLY A 105 -2.18 23.58 15.95
N HIS A 106 -2.01 23.03 14.75
CA HIS A 106 -2.56 21.73 14.37
C HIS A 106 -1.63 20.57 14.75
N PRO A 107 -2.14 19.36 14.96
CA PRO A 107 -1.29 18.20 15.20
C PRO A 107 -0.55 17.77 13.93
N HIS A 108 0.57 17.04 14.08
CA HIS A 108 1.25 16.40 12.96
C HIS A 108 0.31 15.48 12.16
N GLY A 109 0.49 15.41 10.85
CA GLY A 109 -0.31 14.59 9.95
C GLY A 109 -1.69 15.16 9.63
N TYR A 110 -2.05 16.30 10.19
CA TYR A 110 -3.34 16.93 9.89
C TYR A 110 -3.31 17.64 8.54
N VAL A 111 -4.22 17.25 7.67
CA VAL A 111 -4.55 17.96 6.43
C VAL A 111 -5.90 18.64 6.63
N PRO A 112 -6.02 19.97 6.42
CA PRO A 112 -7.30 20.67 6.58
C PRO A 112 -8.43 20.00 5.79
N GLU A 113 -9.61 19.95 6.41
CA GLU A 113 -10.83 19.33 5.84
C GLU A 113 -10.76 17.81 5.65
N THR A 114 -9.71 17.14 6.14
CA THR A 114 -9.58 15.69 6.10
C THR A 114 -9.35 15.10 7.49
N SER A 115 -9.44 13.78 7.61
CA SER A 115 -9.05 13.04 8.81
C SER A 115 -7.53 12.89 8.88
N ILE A 116 -6.95 12.91 10.08
CA ILE A 116 -5.52 12.57 10.28
C ILE A 116 -5.27 11.11 9.86
N PHE A 117 -6.19 10.22 10.25
CA PHE A 117 -6.13 8.80 9.92
C PHE A 117 -7.24 8.46 8.92
N ILE A 118 -6.86 7.99 7.74
CA ILE A 118 -7.78 7.54 6.70
C ILE A 118 -7.97 6.04 6.86
N LYS A 119 -9.21 5.60 7.10
CA LYS A 119 -9.54 4.18 7.32
C LYS A 119 -9.65 3.44 5.99
N SER A 120 -9.08 2.24 5.93
CA SER A 120 -9.34 1.30 4.84
C SER A 120 -10.72 0.67 4.95
N ASP A 121 -11.17 0.01 3.89
CA ASP A 121 -12.50 -0.59 3.82
C ASP A 121 -12.62 -1.84 4.71
N ASP A 122 -13.59 -1.85 5.63
CA ASP A 122 -13.77 -2.94 6.59
C ASP A 122 -14.17 -4.27 5.92
N ALA A 123 -14.91 -4.24 4.81
CA ALA A 123 -15.30 -5.45 4.09
C ALA A 123 -14.11 -6.08 3.36
N LEU A 124 -13.26 -5.26 2.75
CA LEU A 124 -12.02 -5.72 2.14
C LEU A 124 -11.04 -6.26 3.18
N ASN A 125 -10.95 -5.63 4.35
CA ASN A 125 -10.13 -6.11 5.47
C ASN A 125 -10.62 -7.47 6.02
N ALA A 126 -11.94 -7.64 6.14
CA ALA A 126 -12.54 -8.91 6.56
C ALA A 126 -12.31 -10.01 5.52
N LEU A 127 -12.43 -9.69 4.23
CA LEU A 127 -12.11 -10.62 3.14
C LEU A 127 -10.65 -11.05 3.21
N ALA A 128 -9.71 -10.10 3.37
CA ALA A 128 -8.29 -10.39 3.49
C ALA A 128 -8.00 -11.31 4.68
N SER A 129 -8.62 -11.07 5.82
CA SER A 129 -8.49 -11.90 7.02
C SER A 129 -9.02 -13.33 6.79
N SER A 130 -10.12 -13.49 6.05
CA SER A 130 -10.66 -14.80 5.67
C SER A 130 -9.70 -15.56 4.75
N VAL A 131 -9.17 -14.89 3.72
CA VAL A 131 -8.19 -15.47 2.79
C VAL A 131 -6.91 -15.89 3.52
N ALA A 132 -6.44 -15.06 4.45
CA ALA A 132 -5.26 -15.35 5.25
C ALA A 132 -5.46 -16.61 6.11
N ALA A 133 -6.62 -16.72 6.80
CA ALA A 133 -6.96 -17.89 7.62
C ALA A 133 -7.01 -19.17 6.79
N GLU A 134 -7.63 -19.15 5.60
CA GLU A 134 -7.71 -20.31 4.70
C GLU A 134 -6.34 -20.77 4.20
N LYS A 135 -5.42 -19.82 4.01
CA LYS A 135 -4.05 -20.12 3.54
C LYS A 135 -3.06 -20.39 4.67
N GLY A 136 -3.48 -20.30 5.93
CA GLY A 136 -2.60 -20.43 7.09
C GLY A 136 -1.55 -19.31 7.17
N ILE A 137 -1.86 -18.13 6.65
CA ILE A 137 -1.00 -16.95 6.69
C ILE A 137 -1.36 -16.10 7.91
N GLU A 138 -0.36 -15.71 8.69
CA GLU A 138 -0.55 -14.71 9.74
C GLU A 138 -0.62 -13.32 9.12
N LEU A 139 -1.80 -12.72 9.12
CA LEU A 139 -2.05 -11.37 8.60
C LEU A 139 -2.39 -10.43 9.76
N LYS A 140 -1.56 -9.43 9.99
CA LYS A 140 -1.73 -8.45 11.07
C LYS A 140 -2.40 -7.19 10.55
N GLY A 141 -3.28 -6.59 11.34
CA GLY A 141 -3.84 -5.25 11.07
C GLY A 141 -3.05 -4.19 11.83
N GLY A 142 -2.81 -3.03 11.20
CA GLY A 142 -2.06 -1.97 11.87
C GLY A 142 -2.17 -0.61 11.20
N ILE A 143 -1.57 0.40 11.83
CA ILE A 143 -1.48 1.77 11.31
C ILE A 143 -0.22 1.90 10.46
N ILE A 144 -0.36 2.40 9.23
CA ILE A 144 0.75 2.65 8.32
C ILE A 144 1.01 4.16 8.21
N ALA A 145 2.26 4.56 8.46
CA ALA A 145 2.71 5.94 8.32
C ALA A 145 3.36 6.14 6.95
N THR A 146 2.82 7.08 6.16
CA THR A 146 3.29 7.41 4.82
C THR A 146 4.01 8.75 4.80
N GLY A 147 5.11 8.84 4.07
CA GLY A 147 5.78 10.11 3.78
C GLY A 147 6.81 9.97 2.66
N ASP A 148 7.18 11.07 2.00
CA ASP A 148 8.20 11.07 0.96
C ASP A 148 9.63 10.96 1.55
N GLN A 149 9.82 9.98 2.45
CA GLN A 149 11.04 9.72 3.19
C GLN A 149 11.23 8.22 3.40
N PHE A 150 12.38 7.69 2.99
CA PHE A 150 12.80 6.35 3.41
C PHE A 150 13.29 6.41 4.86
N ILE A 151 12.62 5.67 5.75
CA ILE A 151 12.92 5.73 7.19
C ILE A 151 14.03 4.74 7.53
N CYS A 152 15.22 5.23 7.79
CA CYS A 152 16.40 4.48 8.22
C CYS A 152 17.05 5.03 9.51
N ASP A 153 16.41 6.01 10.17
CA ASP A 153 16.87 6.64 11.40
C ASP A 153 16.01 6.22 12.59
N ASN A 154 16.67 5.70 13.63
CA ASN A 154 15.99 5.23 14.84
C ASN A 154 15.23 6.33 15.58
N ALA A 155 15.71 7.57 15.57
CA ALA A 155 15.00 8.67 16.22
C ALA A 155 13.68 8.98 15.51
N LYS A 156 13.68 8.96 14.18
CA LYS A 156 12.46 9.11 13.36
C LYS A 156 11.51 7.93 13.55
N LYS A 157 12.03 6.69 13.58
CA LYS A 157 11.25 5.50 13.89
C LYS A 157 10.50 5.63 15.22
N GLU A 158 11.20 5.96 16.31
CA GLU A 158 10.58 6.12 17.61
C GLU A 158 9.59 7.29 17.66
N TRP A 159 9.87 8.38 16.96
CA TRP A 159 8.94 9.50 16.83
C TRP A 159 7.64 9.09 16.14
N LEU A 160 7.70 8.33 15.03
CA LEU A 160 6.53 7.83 14.31
C LEU A 160 5.66 6.93 15.20
N LYS A 161 6.29 6.05 15.96
CA LYS A 161 5.61 5.19 16.94
C LYS A 161 4.93 5.99 18.05
N ALA A 162 5.65 6.94 18.62
CA ALA A 162 5.14 7.77 19.72
C ALA A 162 3.97 8.66 19.27
N THR A 163 4.10 9.29 18.09
CA THR A 163 3.15 10.29 17.58
C THR A 163 1.90 9.65 17.00
N PHE A 164 2.05 8.62 16.15
CA PHE A 164 0.95 8.06 15.36
C PHE A 164 0.55 6.64 15.78
N LYS A 165 1.30 6.02 16.70
CA LYS A 165 1.15 4.59 17.02
C LYS A 165 1.31 3.69 15.79
N ALA A 166 2.11 4.15 14.83
CA ALA A 166 2.27 3.47 13.56
C ALA A 166 3.04 2.14 13.74
N ASP A 167 2.58 1.12 13.03
CA ASP A 167 3.16 -0.23 13.02
C ASP A 167 4.20 -0.39 11.90
N ALA A 168 4.03 0.31 10.78
CA ALA A 168 4.95 0.29 9.66
C ALA A 168 5.04 1.68 9.00
N ALA A 169 6.11 1.89 8.21
CA ALA A 169 6.31 3.10 7.41
C ALA A 169 6.60 2.75 5.95
N GLU A 170 6.05 3.55 5.04
CA GLU A 170 6.25 3.46 3.59
C GLU A 170 6.03 4.83 2.93
N MET A 171 5.97 4.91 1.61
CA MET A 171 6.05 6.22 0.94
C MET A 171 4.82 6.60 0.08
N GLU A 172 3.73 5.81 0.06
CA GLU A 172 2.61 6.02 -0.88
C GLU A 172 1.21 5.88 -0.29
N GLY A 173 1.01 4.94 0.64
CA GLY A 173 -0.29 4.40 1.02
C GLY A 173 -1.32 5.44 1.45
N ALA A 174 -0.94 6.40 2.29
CA ALA A 174 -1.90 7.41 2.74
C ALA A 174 -2.32 8.38 1.62
N SER A 175 -1.49 8.61 0.60
CA SER A 175 -1.87 9.43 -0.55
C SER A 175 -2.87 8.71 -1.45
N VAL A 176 -2.69 7.40 -1.64
CA VAL A 176 -3.67 6.55 -2.34
C VAL A 176 -4.99 6.48 -1.56
N ALA A 177 -4.90 6.29 -0.25
CA ALA A 177 -6.06 6.27 0.64
C ALA A 177 -6.87 7.57 0.55
N LEU A 178 -6.19 8.73 0.54
CA LEU A 178 -6.84 10.03 0.39
C LEU A 178 -7.56 10.18 -0.96
N VAL A 179 -6.96 9.70 -2.05
CA VAL A 179 -7.61 9.68 -3.37
C VAL A 179 -8.86 8.81 -3.33
N CYS A 180 -8.78 7.61 -2.78
CA CYS A 180 -9.90 6.68 -2.68
C CYS A 180 -11.03 7.24 -1.80
N GLU A 181 -10.71 7.81 -0.63
CA GLU A 181 -11.69 8.48 0.25
C GLU A 181 -12.37 9.63 -0.48
N SER A 182 -11.61 10.49 -1.16
CA SER A 182 -12.13 11.65 -1.89
C SER A 182 -13.04 11.29 -3.05
N LEU A 183 -12.79 10.15 -3.71
CA LEU A 183 -13.58 9.66 -4.85
C LEU A 183 -14.63 8.61 -4.44
N GLY A 184 -14.77 8.29 -3.16
CA GLY A 184 -15.74 7.33 -2.65
C GLY A 184 -15.49 5.88 -3.10
N VAL A 185 -14.23 5.50 -3.33
CA VAL A 185 -13.82 4.17 -3.78
C VAL A 185 -13.27 3.36 -2.61
N PRO A 186 -13.82 2.17 -2.30
CA PRO A 186 -13.28 1.30 -1.26
C PRO A 186 -11.86 0.84 -1.62
N PHE A 187 -10.98 0.81 -0.61
CA PHE A 187 -9.60 0.44 -0.82
C PHE A 187 -9.05 -0.47 0.29
N PHE A 188 -8.04 -1.24 -0.08
CA PHE A 188 -7.29 -2.12 0.79
C PHE A 188 -5.79 -1.92 0.55
N VAL A 189 -4.99 -1.86 1.61
CA VAL A 189 -3.53 -1.72 1.53
C VAL A 189 -2.87 -2.89 2.23
N LEU A 190 -2.05 -3.64 1.49
CA LEU A 190 -1.22 -4.72 2.00
C LEU A 190 0.25 -4.32 1.95
N ARG A 191 0.99 -4.66 2.99
CA ARG A 191 2.44 -4.52 3.04
C ARG A 191 3.09 -5.80 3.56
N ALA A 192 4.12 -6.25 2.86
CA ALA A 192 5.05 -7.23 3.42
C ALA A 192 6.23 -6.47 4.03
N ILE A 193 6.65 -6.89 5.22
CA ILE A 193 7.76 -6.23 5.90
C ILE A 193 9.07 -6.61 5.23
N SER A 194 9.78 -5.62 4.69
CA SER A 194 11.06 -5.77 4.00
C SER A 194 12.27 -5.43 4.87
N ASP A 195 12.09 -4.60 5.87
CA ASP A 195 13.14 -4.09 6.74
C ASP A 195 12.58 -3.65 8.11
N GLU A 196 13.47 -3.34 9.04
CA GLU A 196 13.08 -2.89 10.39
C GLU A 196 13.07 -1.36 10.55
N ALA A 197 13.06 -0.60 9.45
CA ALA A 197 13.08 0.87 9.46
C ALA A 197 14.18 1.46 10.38
N GLY A 198 15.34 0.83 10.42
CA GLY A 198 16.50 1.19 11.25
C GLY A 198 17.79 1.30 10.45
N GLY A 199 18.92 1.29 11.13
CA GLY A 199 20.23 1.51 10.52
C GLY A 199 20.69 0.47 9.47
N SER A 200 20.02 -0.69 9.36
CA SER A 200 20.26 -1.71 8.31
C SER A 200 19.19 -1.73 7.22
N ALA A 201 18.22 -0.82 7.28
CA ALA A 201 17.00 -0.86 6.45
C ALA A 201 17.30 -0.94 4.94
N GLU A 202 18.28 -0.20 4.42
CA GLU A 202 18.65 -0.23 3.00
C GLU A 202 19.12 -1.62 2.55
N PHE A 203 19.96 -2.28 3.35
CA PHE A 203 20.48 -3.61 3.03
C PHE A 203 19.37 -4.67 3.09
N ASP A 204 18.52 -4.60 4.11
CA ASP A 204 17.41 -5.54 4.29
C ASP A 204 16.38 -5.37 3.18
N PHE A 205 16.05 -4.12 2.82
CA PHE A 205 15.14 -3.80 1.73
C PHE A 205 15.58 -4.45 0.39
N ASP A 206 16.82 -4.19 -0.05
CA ASP A 206 17.34 -4.74 -1.31
C ASP A 206 17.33 -6.27 -1.33
N LYS A 207 17.60 -6.89 -0.18
CA LYS A 207 17.69 -8.35 -0.05
C LYS A 207 16.32 -9.02 -0.08
N PHE A 208 15.30 -8.42 0.57
CA PHE A 208 14.01 -9.08 0.80
C PHE A 208 12.89 -8.58 -0.11
N LEU A 209 13.11 -7.53 -0.91
CA LEU A 209 12.11 -6.93 -1.78
C LEU A 209 11.42 -7.97 -2.69
N GLN A 210 12.19 -8.79 -3.40
CA GLN A 210 11.65 -9.73 -4.37
C GLN A 210 10.80 -10.83 -3.71
N ASP A 211 11.24 -11.38 -2.60
CA ASP A 211 10.49 -12.41 -1.87
C ASP A 211 9.20 -11.85 -1.30
N SER A 212 9.27 -10.66 -0.71
CA SER A 212 8.12 -9.94 -0.18
C SER A 212 7.09 -9.61 -1.27
N ALA A 213 7.54 -9.19 -2.45
CA ALA A 213 6.68 -8.91 -3.60
C ALA A 213 5.97 -10.17 -4.11
N ASN A 214 6.68 -11.31 -4.17
CA ASN A 214 6.10 -12.59 -4.59
C ASN A 214 4.99 -13.08 -3.65
N VAL A 215 5.22 -13.00 -2.34
CA VAL A 215 4.23 -13.40 -1.33
C VAL A 215 3.00 -12.49 -1.39
N SER A 216 3.20 -11.18 -1.48
CA SER A 216 2.13 -10.19 -1.61
C SER A 216 1.30 -10.40 -2.87
N ALA A 217 1.94 -10.69 -4.02
CA ALA A 217 1.25 -10.95 -5.28
C ALA A 217 0.34 -12.19 -5.20
N GLN A 218 0.83 -13.28 -4.63
CA GLN A 218 0.04 -14.50 -4.42
C GLN A 218 -1.19 -14.25 -3.53
N PHE A 219 -1.02 -13.47 -2.48
CA PHE A 219 -2.10 -13.09 -1.59
C PHE A 219 -3.15 -12.22 -2.29
N MET A 220 -2.71 -11.22 -3.05
CA MET A 220 -3.60 -10.34 -3.81
C MET A 220 -4.44 -11.11 -4.83
N LEU A 221 -3.85 -12.04 -5.58
CA LEU A 221 -4.59 -12.88 -6.53
C LEU A 221 -5.66 -13.73 -5.84
N ALA A 222 -5.33 -14.29 -4.67
CA ALA A 222 -6.30 -15.04 -3.88
C ALA A 222 -7.46 -14.16 -3.34
N MET A 223 -7.20 -12.91 -3.00
CA MET A 223 -8.26 -11.95 -2.67
C MET A 223 -9.15 -11.66 -3.89
N ILE A 224 -8.55 -11.43 -5.06
CA ILE A 224 -9.30 -11.12 -6.29
C ILE A 224 -10.25 -12.25 -6.67
N GLU A 225 -9.84 -13.52 -6.53
CA GLU A 225 -10.70 -14.66 -6.78
C GLU A 225 -11.98 -14.68 -5.93
N ARG A 226 -11.94 -14.05 -4.76
CA ARG A 226 -13.02 -14.02 -3.77
C ARG A 226 -13.88 -12.74 -3.85
N LEU A 227 -13.45 -11.70 -4.58
CA LEU A 227 -14.20 -10.48 -4.84
C LEU A 227 -15.27 -10.70 -5.92
#